data_4c77539711213e2c7624cc83c299b696
#
_entry.id   4c77539711213e2c7624cc83c299b696
#
_cell.length_a   1.000
_cell.length_b   1.000
_cell.length_c   1.000
_cell.angle_alpha   90.00
_cell.angle_beta   90.00
_cell.angle_gamma   90.00
#
_symmetry.space_group_name_H-M   'P 1'
#
loop_
_entity.id
_entity.type
_entity.pdbx_description
1 polymer ?
#
loop_
_entity_poly.entity_id
_entity_poly.type
_entity_poly.pdbx_seq_one_letter_code
_entity_poly.pdbx_strand_id
1 'polypeptide(L)'
;MYYYANGDRYDGDWVDGKRHGHGVYYCANGDRYDGDYVDDKRHGHGVYYYANGDRYDGDFVDDKPHGHGVFYYANGSQHEGEWINGKRL
;
A
#
# COMPACT_ATOMS: atom_id res chain seq x y z
N MET A 1 18.25 0.66 0.29
CA MET A 1 17.13 0.67 1.25
C MET A 1 17.23 1.90 2.14
N TYR A 2 16.15 2.61 2.33
CA TYR A 2 16.10 3.79 3.18
C TYR A 2 15.45 3.44 4.52
N TYR A 3 16.07 3.90 5.63
CA TYR A 3 15.57 3.67 6.98
C TYR A 3 15.10 4.99 7.58
N TYR A 4 13.84 5.02 8.02
CA TYR A 4 13.26 6.20 8.66
C TYR A 4 13.49 6.14 10.17
N ALA A 5 13.49 7.31 10.81
CA ALA A 5 13.76 7.42 12.24
C ALA A 5 12.74 6.66 13.11
N ASN A 6 11.51 6.48 12.61
CA ASN A 6 10.45 5.78 13.35
C ASN A 6 10.51 4.25 13.24
N GLY A 7 11.50 3.71 12.53
CA GLY A 7 11.65 2.27 12.34
C GLY A 7 11.08 1.73 11.03
N ASP A 8 10.46 2.56 10.22
CA ASP A 8 10.00 2.16 8.89
C ASP A 8 11.19 2.01 7.94
N ARG A 9 10.99 1.27 6.85
CA ARG A 9 12.00 1.09 5.80
C ARG A 9 11.34 1.21 4.44
N TYR A 10 12.07 1.73 3.46
CA TYR A 10 11.60 1.77 2.07
C TYR A 10 12.66 1.17 1.16
N ASP A 11 12.24 0.26 0.27
CA ASP A 11 13.08 -0.37 -0.74
C ASP A 11 12.42 -0.17 -2.10
N GLY A 12 12.95 0.76 -2.89
CA GLY A 12 12.36 1.05 -4.19
C GLY A 12 12.96 2.28 -4.85
N ASP A 13 12.23 2.77 -5.84
CA ASP A 13 12.69 3.84 -6.71
C ASP A 13 12.44 5.22 -6.09
N TRP A 14 13.32 6.16 -6.43
CA TRP A 14 13.24 7.56 -6.01
C TRP A 14 13.41 8.48 -7.19
N VAL A 15 12.64 9.56 -7.23
CA VAL A 15 12.80 10.64 -8.20
C VAL A 15 12.73 11.96 -7.45
N ASP A 16 13.77 12.79 -7.57
CA ASP A 16 13.85 14.12 -6.94
C ASP A 16 13.55 14.07 -5.43
N GLY A 17 14.09 13.07 -4.75
CA GLY A 17 13.94 12.91 -3.30
C GLY A 17 12.59 12.37 -2.85
N LYS A 18 11.74 11.95 -3.79
CA LYS A 18 10.41 11.39 -3.49
C LYS A 18 10.31 9.96 -3.98
N ARG A 19 9.57 9.14 -3.24
CA ARG A 19 9.27 7.78 -3.70
C ARG A 19 8.45 7.88 -4.97
N HIS A 20 8.87 7.15 -5.99
CA HIS A 20 8.23 7.23 -7.30
C HIS A 20 8.55 5.96 -8.08
N GLY A 21 7.56 5.43 -8.82
CA GLY A 21 7.71 4.15 -9.47
C GLY A 21 7.37 3.01 -8.52
N HIS A 22 8.01 1.85 -8.67
CA HIS A 22 7.71 0.70 -7.84
C HIS A 22 8.55 0.71 -6.56
N GLY A 23 7.92 0.34 -5.44
CA GLY A 23 8.64 0.20 -4.19
C GLY A 23 7.91 -0.64 -3.16
N VAL A 24 8.65 -1.07 -2.14
CA VAL A 24 8.12 -1.80 -1.01
C VAL A 24 8.39 -0.99 0.25
N TYR A 25 7.34 -0.68 1.00
CA TYR A 25 7.43 0.06 2.24
C TYR A 25 7.14 -0.87 3.42
N TYR A 26 8.06 -0.93 4.36
CA TYR A 26 7.94 -1.76 5.56
C TYR A 26 7.66 -0.86 6.75
N CYS A 27 6.47 -0.98 7.33
CA CYS A 27 6.10 -0.21 8.51
C CYS A 27 6.65 -0.85 9.77
N ALA A 28 7.02 -0.03 10.75
CA ALA A 28 7.55 -0.52 12.02
C ALA A 28 6.56 -1.43 12.76
N ASN A 29 5.25 -1.25 12.53
CA ASN A 29 4.21 -2.06 13.18
C ASN A 29 3.98 -3.43 12.52
N GLY A 30 4.71 -3.74 11.44
CA GLY A 30 4.58 -5.01 10.73
C GLY A 30 3.75 -4.95 9.45
N ASP A 31 3.11 -3.84 9.14
CA ASP A 31 2.44 -3.66 7.86
C ASP A 31 3.47 -3.54 6.73
N ARG A 32 3.03 -3.83 5.49
CA ARG A 32 3.89 -3.71 4.32
C ARG A 32 3.07 -3.30 3.12
N TYR A 33 3.57 -2.34 2.35
CA TYR A 33 3.00 -1.98 1.06
C TYR A 33 3.96 -2.36 -0.06
N ASP A 34 3.45 -3.04 -1.10
CA ASP A 34 4.21 -3.43 -2.28
C ASP A 34 3.45 -2.93 -3.50
N GLY A 35 3.96 -1.89 -4.15
CA GLY A 35 3.26 -1.34 -5.31
C GLY A 35 3.84 -0.02 -5.80
N ASP A 36 2.99 0.72 -6.50
CA ASP A 36 3.41 1.92 -7.19
C ASP A 36 3.30 3.17 -6.32
N TYR A 37 4.21 4.10 -6.56
CA TYR A 37 4.26 5.42 -5.92
C TYR A 37 4.31 6.51 -6.97
N VAL A 38 3.67 7.63 -6.68
CA VAL A 38 3.80 8.89 -7.43
C VAL A 38 3.93 10.02 -6.42
N ASP A 39 5.04 10.77 -6.50
CA ASP A 39 5.31 11.93 -5.65
C ASP A 39 5.09 11.63 -4.16
N ASP A 40 5.73 10.57 -3.67
CA ASP A 40 5.67 10.12 -2.26
C ASP A 40 4.35 9.51 -1.82
N LYS A 41 3.40 9.32 -2.73
CA LYS A 41 2.09 8.75 -2.39
C LYS A 41 1.87 7.45 -3.11
N ARG A 42 1.20 6.53 -2.45
CA ARG A 42 0.74 5.30 -3.10
C ARG A 42 -0.27 5.69 -4.18
N HIS A 43 -0.03 5.23 -5.39
CA HIS A 43 -0.85 5.59 -6.53
C HIS A 43 -0.72 4.54 -7.61
N GLY A 44 -1.83 4.12 -8.21
CA GLY A 44 -1.84 3.02 -9.15
C GLY A 44 -2.10 1.69 -8.45
N HIS A 45 -1.58 0.59 -8.98
CA HIS A 45 -1.82 -0.73 -8.39
C HIS A 45 -0.84 -1.01 -7.25
N GLY A 46 -1.35 -1.61 -6.18
CA GLY A 46 -0.51 -2.05 -5.09
C GLY A 46 -1.19 -3.07 -4.20
N VAL A 47 -0.39 -3.70 -3.35
CA VAL A 47 -0.88 -4.66 -2.35
C VAL A 47 -0.44 -4.18 -0.99
N TYR A 48 -1.39 -4.00 -0.08
CA TYR A 48 -1.11 -3.62 1.30
C TYR A 48 -1.31 -4.83 2.20
N TYR A 49 -0.26 -5.20 2.93
CA TYR A 49 -0.28 -6.33 3.86
C TYR A 49 -0.38 -5.79 5.27
N TYR A 50 -1.46 -6.11 5.97
CA TYR A 50 -1.63 -5.72 7.37
C TYR A 50 -0.92 -6.70 8.29
N ALA A 51 -0.44 -6.20 9.41
CA ALA A 51 0.30 -7.02 10.38
C ALA A 51 -0.54 -8.19 10.91
N ASN A 52 -1.88 -8.05 10.92
CA ASN A 52 -2.79 -9.09 11.41
C ASN A 52 -3.07 -10.21 10.40
N GLY A 53 -2.48 -10.13 9.21
CA GLY A 53 -2.68 -11.13 8.16
C GLY A 53 -3.71 -10.76 7.09
N ASP A 54 -4.41 -9.65 7.24
CA ASP A 54 -5.29 -9.13 6.19
C ASP A 54 -4.45 -8.56 5.04
N ARG A 55 -5.07 -8.44 3.86
CA ARG A 55 -4.38 -7.91 2.67
C ARG A 55 -5.37 -7.18 1.77
N TYR A 56 -5.00 -6.02 1.27
CA TYR A 56 -5.73 -5.32 0.23
C TYR A 56 -4.92 -5.37 -1.07
N ASP A 57 -5.55 -5.82 -2.16
CA ASP A 57 -4.94 -5.90 -3.49
C ASP A 57 -5.80 -5.11 -4.46
N GLY A 58 -5.32 -3.96 -4.90
CA GLY A 58 -6.12 -3.13 -5.81
C GLY A 58 -5.50 -1.77 -6.07
N ASP A 59 -6.37 -0.83 -6.45
CA ASP A 59 -5.94 0.49 -6.88
C ASP A 59 -5.86 1.46 -5.71
N PHE A 60 -4.91 2.38 -5.81
CA PHE A 60 -4.70 3.46 -4.86
C PHE A 60 -4.69 4.80 -5.58
N VAL A 61 -5.24 5.81 -4.94
CA VAL A 61 -5.16 7.21 -5.38
C VAL A 61 -4.86 8.05 -4.14
N ASP A 62 -3.79 8.85 -4.21
CA ASP A 62 -3.39 9.76 -3.13
C ASP A 62 -3.33 9.07 -1.77
N ASP A 63 -2.61 7.94 -1.71
CA ASP A 63 -2.38 7.14 -0.49
C ASP A 63 -3.59 6.36 0.01
N LYS A 64 -4.69 6.32 -0.72
CA LYS A 64 -5.91 5.64 -0.26
C LYS A 64 -6.39 4.62 -1.26
N PRO A 65 -6.94 3.50 -0.82
CA PRO A 65 -7.68 2.60 -1.71
C PRO A 65 -8.77 3.38 -2.44
N HIS A 66 -8.80 3.26 -3.77
CA HIS A 66 -9.76 3.97 -4.59
C HIS A 66 -9.89 3.25 -5.92
N GLY A 67 -11.14 2.96 -6.34
CA GLY A 67 -11.40 2.16 -7.51
C GLY A 67 -11.57 0.69 -7.14
N HIS A 68 -11.25 -0.20 -8.07
CA HIS A 68 -11.47 -1.64 -7.87
C HIS A 68 -10.39 -2.24 -6.98
N GLY A 69 -10.79 -3.13 -6.07
CA GLY A 69 -9.86 -3.87 -5.25
C GLY A 69 -10.49 -5.08 -4.58
N VAL A 70 -9.64 -5.93 -4.03
CA VAL A 70 -10.05 -7.12 -3.29
C VAL A 70 -9.41 -7.08 -1.91
N PHE A 71 -10.22 -7.20 -0.87
CA PHE A 71 -9.74 -7.28 0.50
C PHE A 71 -9.78 -8.75 0.94
N TYR A 72 -8.63 -9.27 1.33
CA TYR A 72 -8.50 -10.65 1.81
C TYR A 72 -8.34 -10.63 3.32
N TYR A 73 -9.26 -11.28 4.03
CA TYR A 73 -9.21 -11.37 5.48
C TYR A 73 -8.31 -12.51 5.92
N ALA A 74 -7.69 -12.37 7.07
CA ALA A 74 -6.78 -13.38 7.62
C ALA A 74 -7.46 -14.74 7.79
N ASN A 75 -8.79 -14.77 7.97
CA ASN A 75 -9.55 -16.02 8.12
C ASN A 75 -9.85 -16.72 6.80
N GLY A 76 -9.35 -16.20 5.67
CA GLY A 76 -9.55 -16.79 4.35
C GLY A 76 -10.73 -16.27 3.56
N SER A 77 -11.60 -15.44 4.14
CA SER A 77 -12.68 -14.82 3.37
C SER A 77 -12.16 -13.62 2.60
N GLN A 78 -12.94 -13.15 1.62
CA GLN A 78 -12.54 -12.01 0.81
C GLN A 78 -13.76 -11.16 0.43
N HIS A 79 -13.49 -9.90 0.14
CA HIS A 79 -14.49 -8.97 -0.37
C HIS A 79 -13.93 -8.24 -1.57
N GLU A 80 -14.57 -8.42 -2.72
CA GLU A 80 -14.20 -7.74 -3.96
C GLU A 80 -15.22 -6.63 -4.23
N GLY A 81 -14.75 -5.44 -4.63
CA GLY A 81 -15.66 -4.34 -4.92
C GLY A 81 -14.94 -3.04 -5.18
N GLU A 82 -15.64 -1.95 -4.93
CA GLU A 82 -15.16 -0.60 -5.20
C GLU A 82 -14.88 0.13 -3.90
N TRP A 83 -13.85 0.97 -3.93
CA TRP A 83 -13.48 1.85 -2.82
C TRP A 83 -13.48 3.29 -3.29
N ILE A 84 -13.85 4.21 -2.40
CA ILE A 84 -13.75 5.65 -2.63
C ILE A 84 -13.09 6.27 -1.42
N ASN A 85 -11.93 6.90 -1.63
CA ASN A 85 -11.15 7.57 -0.59
C ASN A 85 -10.91 6.70 0.64
N GLY A 86 -10.59 5.43 0.40
CA GLY A 86 -10.28 4.49 1.47
C GLY A 86 -11.49 3.80 2.08
N LYS A 87 -12.69 4.10 1.60
CA LYS A 87 -13.92 3.51 2.13
C LYS A 87 -14.51 2.54 1.12
N ARG A 88 -14.98 1.42 1.61
CA ARG A 88 -15.64 0.39 0.82
C ARG A 88 -17.09 0.81 0.53
N LEU A 89 -17.51 0.64 -0.72
CA LEU A 89 -18.89 0.88 -1.12
C LEU A 89 -19.79 -0.33 -0.84
#